data_05fbde76d1eaacb836cc9c5057a17188
#
_entry.id   05fbde76d1eaacb836cc9c5057a17188
#
_cell.length_a   1.000
_cell.length_b   1.000
_cell.length_c   1.000
_cell.angle_alpha   90.00
_cell.angle_beta   90.00
_cell.angle_gamma   90.00
#
_symmetry.space_group_name_H-M   'P 1'
#
loop_
_entity.id
_entity.type
_entity.pdbx_description
1 polymer ?
#
loop_
_entity_poly.entity_id
_entity_poly.type
_entity_poly.pdbx_seq_one_letter_code
_entity_poly.pdbx_strand_id
1 'polypeptide(L)'
;NLIVSPIISFDKQIKNGSLDLRLGPKLITTKFTNVPAVNLNNGSIPEEERYKYYEVHYMKDSSKDSSSTFVLHPGGFVLGSSLEYLSFPNDLMAYVIGRSSLGRLGLIVATAVLVQPGFSGYLTLEITNLGNLPIVLFPGLQIAQLVFHT
;
A
#
# COMPACT_ATOMS: atom_id res chain seq x y z
N ASN A 1 10.09 -5.25 -21.21
CA ASN A 1 10.94 -4.61 -20.18
C ASN A 1 10.09 -4.20 -18.97
N LEU A 2 10.57 -4.47 -17.74
CA LEU A 2 9.99 -3.93 -16.51
C LEU A 2 10.29 -2.43 -16.41
N ILE A 3 9.25 -1.63 -16.11
CA ILE A 3 9.39 -0.19 -15.82
C ILE A 3 9.00 0.02 -14.36
N VAL A 4 9.85 0.75 -13.62
CA VAL A 4 9.61 1.19 -12.26
C VAL A 4 9.99 2.66 -12.15
N SER A 5 9.08 3.52 -11.74
CA SER A 5 9.33 4.97 -11.63
C SER A 5 8.54 5.58 -10.45
N PRO A 6 9.17 6.40 -9.64
CA PRO A 6 10.58 6.77 -9.61
C PRO A 6 11.45 5.74 -8.88
N ILE A 7 12.71 5.59 -9.30
CA ILE A 7 13.76 4.95 -8.50
C ILE A 7 14.57 6.06 -7.83
N ILE A 8 14.44 6.21 -6.51
CA ILE A 8 15.14 7.28 -5.77
C ILE A 8 16.57 6.87 -5.39
N SER A 9 16.78 5.59 -5.10
CA SER A 9 18.11 5.07 -4.78
C SER A 9 18.22 3.65 -5.32
N PHE A 10 18.99 3.50 -6.39
CA PHE A 10 19.16 2.21 -7.06
C PHE A 10 19.72 1.15 -6.11
N ASP A 11 20.81 1.46 -5.42
CA ASP A 11 21.50 0.51 -4.52
C ASP A 11 20.69 0.11 -3.29
N LYS A 12 19.79 1.00 -2.83
CA LYS A 12 18.96 0.74 -1.66
C LYS A 12 17.64 0.05 -1.99
N GLN A 13 17.08 0.34 -3.17
CA GLN A 13 15.76 -0.16 -3.58
C GLN A 13 15.82 -1.48 -4.32
N ILE A 14 16.83 -1.66 -5.18
CA ILE A 14 16.98 -2.86 -6.01
C ILE A 14 17.94 -3.81 -5.34
N LYS A 15 17.53 -5.06 -5.21
CA LYS A 15 18.31 -6.17 -4.65
C LYS A 15 18.27 -7.35 -5.61
N ASN A 16 19.09 -8.35 -5.36
CA ASN A 16 19.08 -9.57 -6.16
C ASN A 16 17.69 -10.24 -6.11
N GLY A 17 16.91 -10.10 -7.19
CA GLY A 17 15.58 -10.70 -7.34
C GLY A 17 14.44 -9.98 -6.63
N SER A 18 14.66 -8.80 -6.04
CA SER A 18 13.61 -8.05 -5.37
C SER A 18 13.75 -6.53 -5.50
N LEU A 19 12.64 -5.83 -5.25
CA LEU A 19 12.54 -4.38 -5.27
C LEU A 19 11.77 -3.90 -4.04
N ASP A 20 12.34 -2.98 -3.27
CA ASP A 20 11.64 -2.33 -2.16
C ASP A 20 10.65 -1.30 -2.70
N LEU A 21 9.39 -1.40 -2.27
CA LEU A 21 8.31 -0.45 -2.56
C LEU A 21 8.13 0.52 -1.40
N ARG A 22 7.85 1.76 -1.76
CA ARG A 22 7.56 2.83 -0.80
C ARG A 22 6.08 3.18 -0.82
N LEU A 23 5.60 3.64 0.34
CA LEU A 23 4.25 4.15 0.49
C LEU A 23 4.10 5.49 -0.24
N GLY A 24 3.07 5.59 -1.06
CA GLY A 24 2.67 6.83 -1.72
C GLY A 24 1.94 7.80 -0.77
N PRO A 25 1.63 9.01 -1.23
CA PRO A 25 1.03 10.04 -0.38
C PRO A 25 -0.46 9.87 -0.11
N LYS A 26 -1.15 9.04 -0.90
CA LYS A 26 -2.60 8.86 -0.81
C LYS A 26 -2.95 7.65 0.04
N LEU A 27 -3.80 7.87 1.04
CA LEU A 27 -4.40 6.83 1.87
C LEU A 27 -5.93 6.91 1.80
N ILE A 28 -6.58 5.76 1.96
CA ILE A 28 -8.04 5.65 2.01
C ILE A 28 -8.41 4.86 3.26
N THR A 29 -9.24 5.45 4.11
CA THR A 29 -9.82 4.78 5.28
C THR A 29 -11.28 4.45 5.04
N THR A 30 -11.79 3.46 5.76
CA THR A 30 -13.23 3.22 5.86
C THR A 30 -13.83 4.17 6.90
N LYS A 31 -14.96 4.77 6.56
CA LYS A 31 -15.71 5.65 7.46
C LYS A 31 -16.49 4.83 8.49
N PHE A 32 -16.62 5.36 9.70
CA PHE A 32 -17.69 4.91 10.59
C PHE A 32 -19.03 5.35 10.01
N THR A 33 -19.92 4.41 9.73
CA THR A 33 -21.24 4.67 9.16
C THR A 33 -22.33 4.04 10.02
N ASN A 34 -23.55 4.53 9.89
CA ASN A 34 -24.73 3.91 10.52
C ASN A 34 -25.25 2.70 9.72
N VAL A 35 -24.52 2.28 8.70
CA VAL A 35 -24.85 1.08 7.90
C VAL A 35 -24.55 -0.16 8.75
N PRO A 36 -25.54 -1.01 9.04
CA PRO A 36 -25.36 -2.15 9.93
C PRO A 36 -24.44 -3.23 9.33
N ALA A 37 -24.39 -3.32 8.01
CA ALA A 37 -23.53 -4.26 7.29
C ALA A 37 -23.39 -3.85 5.82
N VAL A 38 -22.27 -4.21 5.21
CA VAL A 38 -22.08 -4.13 3.75
C VAL A 38 -22.55 -5.44 3.13
N ASN A 39 -23.47 -5.36 2.17
CA ASN A 39 -23.96 -6.53 1.47
C ASN A 39 -23.03 -6.84 0.27
N LEU A 40 -22.41 -8.00 0.29
CA LEU A 40 -21.50 -8.47 -0.76
C LEU A 40 -22.16 -9.39 -1.79
N ASN A 41 -23.50 -9.46 -1.86
CA ASN A 41 -24.20 -10.34 -2.81
C ASN A 41 -23.79 -10.10 -4.27
N ASN A 42 -23.35 -8.90 -4.62
CA ASN A 42 -22.85 -8.53 -5.95
C ASN A 42 -21.31 -8.55 -6.04
N GLY A 43 -20.61 -9.07 -5.03
CA GLY A 43 -19.15 -9.20 -5.01
C GLY A 43 -18.36 -7.92 -4.77
N SER A 44 -18.97 -6.74 -4.86
CA SER A 44 -18.30 -5.46 -4.64
C SER A 44 -19.27 -4.32 -4.30
N ILE A 45 -18.73 -3.27 -3.68
CA ILE A 45 -19.48 -2.01 -3.52
C ILE A 45 -19.48 -1.29 -4.87
N PRO A 46 -20.65 -0.89 -5.41
CA PRO A 46 -20.74 -0.08 -6.61
C PRO A 46 -19.87 1.17 -6.52
N GLU A 47 -19.22 1.55 -7.62
CA GLU A 47 -18.26 2.67 -7.62
C GLU A 47 -18.92 3.98 -7.18
N GLU A 48 -20.16 4.23 -7.63
CA GLU A 48 -20.97 5.38 -7.27
C GLU A 48 -21.34 5.45 -5.79
N GLU A 49 -21.22 4.35 -5.06
CA GLU A 49 -21.51 4.28 -3.62
C GLU A 49 -20.26 4.34 -2.74
N ARG A 50 -19.06 4.18 -3.31
CA ARG A 50 -17.80 4.10 -2.55
C ARG A 50 -17.56 5.32 -1.67
N TYR A 51 -17.97 6.53 -2.11
CA TYR A 51 -17.84 7.75 -1.33
C TYR A 51 -18.58 7.72 0.02
N LYS A 52 -19.59 6.87 0.14
CA LYS A 52 -20.34 6.68 1.40
C LYS A 52 -19.50 5.96 2.45
N TYR A 53 -18.58 5.11 2.01
CA TYR A 53 -17.83 4.20 2.87
C TYR A 53 -16.36 4.57 3.03
N TYR A 54 -15.81 5.39 2.13
CA TYR A 54 -14.38 5.71 2.10
C TYR A 54 -14.11 7.19 2.31
N GLU A 55 -13.01 7.47 2.99
CA GLU A 55 -12.44 8.80 3.18
C GLU A 55 -11.01 8.82 2.66
N VAL A 56 -10.68 9.83 1.84
CA VAL A 56 -9.36 9.97 1.23
C VAL A 56 -8.53 10.95 2.03
N HIS A 57 -7.32 10.53 2.39
CA HIS A 57 -6.33 11.33 3.09
C HIS A 57 -5.11 11.53 2.20
N TYR A 58 -4.58 12.75 2.13
CA TYR A 58 -3.34 13.05 1.45
C TYR A 58 -2.28 13.46 2.47
N MET A 59 -1.24 12.64 2.59
CA MET A 59 -0.05 12.98 3.36
C MET A 59 0.83 13.92 2.53
N LYS A 60 1.38 14.96 3.16
CA LYS A 60 2.34 15.86 2.51
C LYS A 60 3.77 15.38 2.81
N ASP A 61 4.73 15.85 2.04
CA ASP A 61 6.15 15.55 2.29
C ASP A 61 6.56 16.07 3.67
N SER A 62 6.98 15.16 4.54
CA SER A 62 7.26 15.41 5.96
C SER A 62 8.53 16.22 6.25
N SER A 63 9.27 16.66 5.22
CA SER A 63 10.51 17.42 5.42
C SER A 63 10.29 18.80 6.07
N LYS A 64 9.05 19.26 6.20
CA LYS A 64 8.73 20.63 6.68
C LYS A 64 7.59 20.74 7.70
N ASP A 65 6.78 19.69 7.93
CA ASP A 65 5.63 19.79 8.84
C ASP A 65 5.16 18.42 9.35
N SER A 66 5.08 18.26 10.67
CA SER A 66 4.56 17.05 11.34
C SER A 66 3.07 16.78 11.09
N SER A 67 2.33 17.74 10.49
CA SER A 67 0.92 17.59 10.11
C SER A 67 0.71 16.74 8.86
N SER A 68 1.76 16.21 8.25
CA SER A 68 1.74 15.50 6.98
C SER A 68 1.79 13.99 7.09
N THR A 69 1.74 13.45 8.31
CA THR A 69 1.79 12.02 8.59
C THR A 69 0.41 11.47 8.93
N PHE A 70 0.24 10.17 8.82
CA PHE A 70 -0.97 9.46 9.21
C PHE A 70 -0.66 8.49 10.37
N VAL A 71 -1.42 8.56 11.45
CA VAL A 71 -1.24 7.64 12.58
C VAL A 71 -2.22 6.47 12.44
N LEU A 72 -1.69 5.28 12.20
CA LEU A 72 -2.46 4.04 12.15
C LEU A 72 -2.51 3.42 13.55
N HIS A 73 -3.65 3.55 14.21
CA HIS A 73 -3.88 3.01 15.55
C HIS A 73 -4.01 1.47 15.53
N PRO A 74 -3.78 0.80 16.68
CA PRO A 74 -4.05 -0.63 16.85
C PRO A 74 -5.47 -1.02 16.38
N GLY A 75 -5.56 -2.09 15.60
CA GLY A 75 -6.82 -2.54 14.98
C GLY A 75 -7.25 -1.72 13.76
N GLY A 76 -6.52 -0.66 13.40
CA GLY A 76 -6.81 0.16 12.22
C GLY A 76 -6.47 -0.54 10.92
N PHE A 77 -7.22 -0.18 9.87
CA PHE A 77 -7.02 -0.61 8.50
C PHE A 77 -7.01 0.59 7.56
N VAL A 78 -6.11 0.60 6.60
CA VAL A 78 -6.01 1.65 5.59
C VAL A 78 -5.56 1.08 4.25
N LEU A 79 -6.13 1.60 3.17
CA LEU A 79 -5.62 1.35 1.82
C LEU A 79 -4.60 2.44 1.48
N GLY A 80 -3.41 2.01 1.09
CA GLY A 80 -2.37 2.89 0.52
C GLY A 80 -2.14 2.61 -0.94
N SER A 81 -1.27 3.37 -1.55
CA SER A 81 -0.72 3.07 -2.88
C SER A 81 0.80 2.99 -2.81
N SER A 82 1.41 2.24 -3.73
CA SER A 82 2.85 2.37 -3.94
C SER A 82 3.18 3.79 -4.41
N LEU A 83 4.37 4.27 -4.03
CA LEU A 83 4.92 5.50 -4.60
C LEU A 83 5.39 5.26 -6.04
N GLU A 84 5.85 4.05 -6.30
CA GLU A 84 6.33 3.63 -7.60
C GLU A 84 5.17 3.26 -8.52
N TYR A 85 5.18 3.83 -9.72
CA TYR A 85 4.45 3.32 -10.86
C TYR A 85 5.20 2.10 -11.42
N LEU A 86 4.48 1.04 -11.68
CA LEU A 86 5.01 -0.23 -12.17
C LEU A 86 4.40 -0.56 -13.54
N SER A 87 5.20 -1.07 -14.46
CA SER A 87 4.70 -1.69 -15.69
C SER A 87 5.48 -2.98 -15.95
N PHE A 88 4.75 -4.09 -15.89
CA PHE A 88 5.28 -5.44 -16.03
C PHE A 88 5.17 -5.92 -17.47
N PRO A 89 6.19 -6.58 -18.01
CA PRO A 89 6.07 -7.32 -19.27
C PRO A 89 5.21 -8.58 -19.08
N ASN A 90 4.82 -9.20 -20.18
CA ASN A 90 3.93 -10.38 -20.16
C ASN A 90 4.61 -11.68 -19.70
N ASP A 91 5.91 -11.67 -19.50
CA ASP A 91 6.76 -12.80 -19.10
C ASP A 91 7.32 -12.67 -17.68
N LEU A 92 6.86 -11.65 -16.93
CA LEU A 92 7.34 -11.38 -15.57
C LEU A 92 6.16 -11.18 -14.63
N MET A 93 6.21 -11.83 -13.50
CA MET A 93 5.30 -11.64 -12.37
C MET A 93 6.06 -11.32 -11.08
N ALA A 94 5.38 -10.84 -10.08
CA ALA A 94 6.00 -10.64 -8.76
C ALA A 94 5.01 -10.94 -7.64
N TYR A 95 5.58 -11.32 -6.48
CA TYR A 95 4.84 -11.36 -5.22
C TYR A 95 5.14 -10.11 -4.40
N VAL A 96 4.09 -9.56 -3.80
CA VAL A 96 4.21 -8.48 -2.82
C VAL A 96 4.33 -9.09 -1.44
N ILE A 97 5.38 -8.76 -0.72
CA ILE A 97 5.60 -9.19 0.66
C ILE A 97 5.81 -8.00 1.58
N GLY A 98 5.31 -8.09 2.81
CA GLY A 98 5.59 -7.09 3.84
C GLY A 98 7.05 -7.15 4.30
N ARG A 99 7.55 -6.05 4.84
CA ARG A 99 8.89 -6.01 5.43
C ARG A 99 8.87 -6.60 6.83
N SER A 100 9.78 -7.52 7.11
CA SER A 100 9.87 -8.20 8.42
C SER A 100 10.08 -7.24 9.59
N SER A 101 10.84 -6.14 9.38
CA SER A 101 11.05 -5.11 10.41
C SER A 101 9.75 -4.41 10.82
N LEU A 102 8.84 -4.19 9.90
CA LEU A 102 7.52 -3.61 10.15
C LEU A 102 6.55 -4.66 10.70
N GLY A 103 6.61 -5.88 10.18
CA GLY A 103 5.81 -7.00 10.67
C GLY A 103 6.02 -7.30 12.16
N ARG A 104 7.25 -7.14 12.65
CA ARG A 104 7.58 -7.30 14.09
C ARG A 104 6.96 -6.22 14.97
N LEU A 105 6.58 -5.08 14.43
CA LEU A 105 5.82 -4.03 15.12
C LEU A 105 4.30 -4.24 15.01
N GLY A 106 3.87 -5.27 14.26
CA GLY A 106 2.46 -5.54 14.00
C GLY A 106 1.90 -4.87 12.76
N LEU A 107 2.73 -4.15 11.97
CA LEU A 107 2.30 -3.58 10.70
C LEU A 107 2.32 -4.66 9.61
N ILE A 108 1.15 -5.04 9.17
CA ILE A 108 0.96 -6.06 8.13
C ILE A 108 0.50 -5.39 6.84
N VAL A 109 1.15 -5.75 5.75
CA VAL A 109 0.72 -5.41 4.40
C VAL A 109 0.11 -6.67 3.80
N ALA A 110 -1.22 -6.72 3.75
CA ALA A 110 -2.00 -7.85 3.28
C ALA A 110 -2.57 -7.51 1.90
N THR A 111 -1.72 -7.41 0.90
CA THR A 111 -2.16 -7.17 -0.47
C THR A 111 -2.54 -8.48 -1.16
N ALA A 112 -3.35 -8.38 -2.22
CA ALA A 112 -3.42 -9.43 -3.23
C ALA A 112 -1.98 -9.73 -3.68
N VAL A 113 -1.46 -10.85 -3.24
CA VAL A 113 -0.02 -11.16 -3.18
C VAL A 113 0.64 -11.15 -4.55
N LEU A 114 -0.14 -11.35 -5.64
CA LEU A 114 0.37 -11.54 -6.99
C LEU A 114 0.21 -10.28 -7.85
N VAL A 115 1.31 -9.76 -8.35
CA VAL A 115 1.33 -8.83 -9.48
C VAL A 115 1.43 -9.63 -10.77
N GLN A 116 0.35 -9.61 -11.55
CA GLN A 116 0.24 -10.41 -12.77
C GLN A 116 1.12 -9.85 -13.91
N PRO A 117 1.55 -10.69 -14.85
CA PRO A 117 2.15 -10.23 -16.09
C PRO A 117 1.26 -9.21 -16.81
N GLY A 118 1.89 -8.19 -17.41
CA GLY A 118 1.18 -7.11 -18.09
C GLY A 118 0.55 -6.06 -17.19
N PHE A 119 0.69 -6.14 -15.86
CA PHE A 119 0.21 -5.11 -14.93
C PHE A 119 0.87 -3.77 -15.23
N SER A 120 0.06 -2.70 -15.22
CA SER A 120 0.54 -1.31 -15.31
C SER A 120 -0.24 -0.41 -14.36
N GLY A 121 0.44 0.28 -13.45
CA GLY A 121 -0.20 1.17 -12.48
C GLY A 121 0.56 1.29 -11.16
N TYR A 122 -0.11 1.92 -10.19
CA TYR A 122 0.32 1.92 -8.79
C TYR A 122 -0.33 0.74 -8.08
N LEU A 123 0.43 0.03 -7.24
CA LEU A 123 -0.14 -1.05 -6.44
C LEU A 123 -0.96 -0.50 -5.28
N THR A 124 -2.14 -1.04 -5.09
CA THR A 124 -2.90 -0.83 -3.85
C THR A 124 -2.30 -1.70 -2.75
N LEU A 125 -2.04 -1.09 -1.60
CA LEU A 125 -1.49 -1.73 -0.42
C LEU A 125 -2.55 -1.74 0.69
N GLU A 126 -2.94 -2.92 1.13
CA GLU A 126 -3.86 -3.12 2.25
C GLU A 126 -3.04 -3.20 3.54
N ILE A 127 -3.14 -2.19 4.39
CA ILE A 127 -2.25 -2.01 5.53
C ILE A 127 -3.08 -2.08 6.80
N THR A 128 -2.68 -2.92 7.73
CA THR A 128 -3.31 -3.05 9.05
C THR A 128 -2.29 -3.04 10.17
N ASN A 129 -2.68 -2.49 11.32
CA ASN A 129 -1.88 -2.52 12.54
C ASN A 129 -2.48 -3.55 13.50
N LEU A 130 -1.86 -4.72 13.57
CA LEU A 130 -2.20 -5.79 14.50
C LEU A 130 -1.38 -5.72 15.80
N GLY A 131 -0.49 -4.72 15.93
CA GLY A 131 0.29 -4.47 17.14
C GLY A 131 -0.49 -3.68 18.19
N ASN A 132 0.19 -3.33 19.27
CA ASN A 132 -0.38 -2.58 20.39
C ASN A 132 0.03 -1.09 20.39
N LEU A 133 0.93 -0.69 19.50
CA LEU A 133 1.44 0.68 19.41
C LEU A 133 0.88 1.39 18.18
N PRO A 134 0.48 2.67 18.28
CA PRO A 134 0.20 3.49 17.11
C PRO A 134 1.44 3.61 16.22
N ILE A 135 1.26 3.48 14.91
CA ILE A 135 2.34 3.53 13.93
C ILE A 135 2.15 4.74 13.02
N VAL A 136 3.19 5.54 12.88
CA VAL A 136 3.19 6.71 11.99
C VAL A 136 3.53 6.26 10.58
N LEU A 137 2.63 6.52 9.64
CA LEU A 137 2.82 6.35 8.21
C LEU A 137 3.18 7.69 7.56
N PHE A 138 4.09 7.67 6.59
CA PHE A 138 4.52 8.86 5.85
C PHE A 138 4.88 8.48 4.40
N PRO A 139 4.81 9.44 3.46
CA PRO A 139 5.20 9.19 2.08
C PRO A 139 6.68 8.82 1.99
N GLY A 140 6.98 7.80 1.20
CA GLY A 140 8.36 7.31 1.04
C GLY A 140 8.78 6.24 2.04
N LEU A 141 7.94 5.89 3.03
CA LEU A 141 8.19 4.76 3.92
C LEU A 141 8.36 3.47 3.10
N GLN A 142 9.49 2.80 3.23
CA GLN A 142 9.70 1.47 2.65
C GLN A 142 8.79 0.47 3.36
N ILE A 143 7.68 0.08 2.72
CA ILE A 143 6.59 -0.65 3.37
C ILE A 143 6.47 -2.09 2.90
N ALA A 144 6.79 -2.36 1.65
CA ALA A 144 6.67 -3.67 1.03
C ALA A 144 7.87 -3.97 0.13
N GLN A 145 7.92 -5.17 -0.38
CA GLN A 145 8.94 -5.64 -1.30
C GLN A 145 8.29 -6.47 -2.40
N LEU A 146 8.71 -6.25 -3.65
CA LEU A 146 8.41 -7.13 -4.77
C LEU A 146 9.48 -8.21 -4.88
N VAL A 147 9.06 -9.45 -5.01
CA VAL A 147 9.92 -10.60 -5.34
C VAL A 147 9.53 -11.09 -6.71
N PHE A 148 10.46 -11.02 -7.67
CA PHE A 148 10.20 -11.33 -9.07
C PHE A 148 10.29 -12.82 -9.38
N HIS A 149 9.42 -13.27 -10.29
CA HIS A 149 9.42 -14.63 -10.85
C HIS A 149 9.20 -14.57 -12.36
N THR A 150 9.94 -15.40 -13.07
CA THR A 150 9.84 -15.59 -14.53
C THR A 150 9.08 -16.87 -14.84
#